data_e251e31a5dd05999dedcd290acff1257
#
_entry.id   e251e31a5dd05999dedcd290acff1257
#
_cell.length_a   1.000
_cell.length_b   1.000
_cell.length_c   1.000
_cell.angle_alpha   90.00
_cell.angle_beta   90.00
_cell.angle_gamma   90.00
#
_symmetry.space_group_name_H-M   'P 1'
#
loop_
_entity.id
_entity.type
_entity.pdbx_description
1 polymer ?
#
loop_
_entity_poly.entity_id
_entity_poly.type
_entity_poly.pdbx_seq_one_letter_code
_entity_poly.pdbx_strand_id
1 'polypeptide(L)'
;MRAIGVLAVAALVALGIAGSAEAQTWTEPKSGVAFAVKKDDMTLLGGGLRVKKMLFTFKAYAIALYASDAAIAGPLAAYKGKTTSPEFYQALQTGDFKREVVLKFMRNLSQSKIQDGMRESLVGAEPKVLDQFISYFPEVKEGQECVLRWLPGGTVEAVMAGQAKPPIANKAFAEQLMGLYVGPKPVQDDIKAGVVARAGEVIK
;
A
#
# COMPACT_ATOMS: atom_id res chain seq x y z
N MET A 1 -6.35 -43.07 67.72
CA MET A 1 -7.13 -42.19 66.91
C MET A 1 -6.19 -41.29 66.07
N ARG A 2 -6.07 -41.54 64.76
CA ARG A 2 -5.14 -40.84 63.89
C ARG A 2 -5.96 -39.78 63.13
N ALA A 3 -5.56 -38.49 63.27
CA ALA A 3 -6.10 -37.40 62.54
C ALA A 3 -5.39 -37.30 61.18
N ILE A 4 -6.15 -37.33 60.08
CA ILE A 4 -5.66 -37.17 58.73
C ILE A 4 -5.84 -35.67 58.35
N GLY A 5 -4.71 -34.97 58.19
CA GLY A 5 -4.72 -33.61 57.71
C GLY A 5 -4.87 -33.58 56.16
N VAL A 6 -5.87 -32.88 55.67
CA VAL A 6 -6.05 -32.61 54.25
C VAL A 6 -5.33 -31.33 53.86
N LEU A 7 -4.28 -31.45 53.02
CA LEU A 7 -3.61 -30.32 52.40
C LEU A 7 -4.41 -29.91 51.15
N ALA A 8 -5.00 -28.71 51.17
CA ALA A 8 -5.58 -28.10 50.01
C ALA A 8 -4.50 -27.37 49.22
N VAL A 9 -4.18 -27.86 48.03
CA VAL A 9 -3.30 -27.19 47.07
C VAL A 9 -4.16 -26.22 46.25
N ALA A 10 -4.00 -24.93 46.49
CA ALA A 10 -4.61 -23.87 45.65
C ALA A 10 -3.73 -23.68 44.41
N ALA A 11 -4.25 -24.13 43.25
CA ALA A 11 -3.62 -23.86 41.96
C ALA A 11 -4.01 -22.43 41.51
N LEU A 12 -3.04 -21.51 41.52
CA LEU A 12 -3.18 -20.18 40.94
C LEU A 12 -3.12 -20.32 39.42
N VAL A 13 -4.28 -20.21 38.73
CA VAL A 13 -4.35 -20.08 37.28
C VAL A 13 -4.07 -18.62 36.94
N ALA A 14 -2.83 -18.34 36.53
CA ALA A 14 -2.49 -17.03 35.92
C ALA A 14 -3.13 -16.96 34.53
N LEU A 15 -4.25 -16.29 34.40
CA LEU A 15 -4.77 -15.88 33.10
C LEU A 15 -3.80 -14.83 32.53
N GLY A 16 -2.95 -15.26 31.59
CA GLY A 16 -2.16 -14.38 30.75
C GLY A 16 -3.12 -13.59 29.85
N ILE A 17 -3.34 -12.31 30.16
CA ILE A 17 -3.99 -11.38 29.23
C ILE A 17 -2.99 -11.17 28.09
N ALA A 18 -3.14 -11.90 26.99
CA ALA A 18 -2.48 -11.59 25.74
C ALA A 18 -3.07 -10.25 25.26
N GLY A 19 -2.44 -9.16 25.67
CA GLY A 19 -2.73 -7.84 25.11
C GLY A 19 -2.46 -7.89 23.61
N SER A 20 -3.52 -7.81 22.80
CA SER A 20 -3.38 -7.52 21.39
C SER A 20 -2.68 -6.17 21.30
N ALA A 21 -1.40 -6.18 20.88
CA ALA A 21 -0.69 -4.95 20.56
C ALA A 21 -1.51 -4.22 19.49
N GLU A 22 -2.10 -3.09 19.83
CA GLU A 22 -2.78 -2.25 18.82
C GLU A 22 -1.77 -1.95 17.72
N ALA A 23 -2.12 -2.35 16.49
CA ALA A 23 -1.26 -2.12 15.34
C ALA A 23 -1.06 -0.60 15.20
N GLN A 24 0.18 -0.13 15.34
CA GLN A 24 0.51 1.27 15.18
C GLN A 24 0.03 1.77 13.82
N THR A 25 -0.76 2.85 13.80
CA THR A 25 -1.29 3.45 12.59
C THR A 25 -0.69 4.83 12.36
N TRP A 26 -0.62 5.21 11.08
CA TRP A 26 -0.31 6.56 10.63
C TRP A 26 -1.51 7.10 9.87
N THR A 27 -1.92 8.32 10.17
CA THR A 27 -3.06 8.97 9.54
C THR A 27 -2.59 9.90 8.43
N GLU A 28 -3.08 9.71 7.20
CA GLU A 28 -2.81 10.62 6.09
C GLU A 28 -3.45 11.99 6.37
N PRO A 29 -2.65 13.09 6.41
CA PRO A 29 -3.12 14.35 6.98
C PRO A 29 -4.28 15.03 6.25
N LYS A 30 -4.37 14.87 4.92
CA LYS A 30 -5.38 15.54 4.08
C LYS A 30 -6.70 14.78 4.00
N SER A 31 -6.65 13.45 4.13
CA SER A 31 -7.82 12.56 4.05
C SER A 31 -8.39 12.19 5.41
N GLY A 32 -7.55 12.11 6.44
CA GLY A 32 -7.88 11.54 7.74
C GLY A 32 -7.89 10.00 7.74
N VAL A 33 -7.49 9.35 6.65
CA VAL A 33 -7.47 7.90 6.55
C VAL A 33 -6.26 7.32 7.28
N ALA A 34 -6.52 6.37 8.18
CA ALA A 34 -5.47 5.65 8.90
C ALA A 34 -4.99 4.43 8.11
N PHE A 35 -3.66 4.24 8.10
CA PHE A 35 -2.97 3.10 7.52
C PHE A 35 -2.05 2.47 8.58
N ALA A 36 -1.97 1.14 8.61
CA ALA A 36 -1.04 0.44 9.49
C ALA A 36 0.40 0.83 9.15
N VAL A 37 1.21 1.15 10.17
CA VAL A 37 2.65 1.46 9.97
C VAL A 37 3.42 0.21 9.52
N LYS A 38 2.95 -0.96 9.96
CA LYS A 38 3.53 -2.26 9.68
C LYS A 38 2.45 -3.25 9.25
N LYS A 39 2.70 -4.00 8.18
CA LYS A 39 1.84 -5.07 7.66
C LYS A 39 2.74 -6.24 7.29
N ASP A 40 2.71 -7.32 8.06
CA ASP A 40 3.62 -8.47 7.88
C ASP A 40 5.09 -8.01 7.77
N ASP A 41 5.75 -8.32 6.65
CA ASP A 41 7.11 -7.93 6.30
C ASP A 41 7.20 -6.58 5.55
N MET A 42 6.13 -5.77 5.58
CA MET A 42 6.03 -4.50 4.85
C MET A 42 5.96 -3.32 5.81
N THR A 43 6.76 -2.29 5.56
CA THR A 43 6.78 -1.04 6.34
C THR A 43 6.28 0.15 5.49
N LEU A 44 5.44 0.98 6.08
CA LEU A 44 4.85 2.17 5.44
C LEU A 44 5.92 3.24 5.20
N LEU A 45 6.10 3.62 3.93
CA LEU A 45 6.97 4.72 3.51
C LEU A 45 6.26 6.08 3.52
N GLY A 46 4.94 6.10 3.44
CA GLY A 46 4.12 7.30 3.45
C GLY A 46 2.81 7.11 2.71
N GLY A 47 2.05 8.19 2.58
CA GLY A 47 0.76 8.18 1.90
C GLY A 47 0.35 9.55 1.39
N GLY A 48 -0.73 9.59 0.63
CA GLY A 48 -1.25 10.81 0.03
C GLY A 48 -2.74 10.71 -0.30
N LEU A 49 -3.27 11.80 -0.83
CA LEU A 49 -4.66 11.92 -1.21
C LEU A 49 -4.80 12.25 -2.70
N ARG A 50 -5.53 11.41 -3.43
CA ARG A 50 -5.92 11.72 -4.81
C ARG A 50 -7.14 12.62 -4.81
N VAL A 51 -6.96 13.80 -5.36
CA VAL A 51 -8.03 14.78 -5.58
C VAL A 51 -8.27 14.90 -7.09
N LYS A 52 -9.50 14.78 -7.54
CA LYS A 52 -9.90 15.13 -8.90
C LYS A 52 -10.64 16.46 -8.90
N LYS A 53 -10.24 17.35 -9.84
CA LYS A 53 -10.93 18.61 -10.14
C LYS A 53 -11.74 18.39 -11.41
N MET A 54 -13.04 18.62 -11.32
CA MET A 54 -13.98 18.68 -12.44
C MET A 54 -14.76 19.97 -12.27
N LEU A 55 -16.11 19.95 -12.38
CA LEU A 55 -16.95 21.09 -11.95
C LEU A 55 -16.81 21.38 -10.46
N PHE A 56 -16.52 20.33 -9.66
CA PHE A 56 -16.14 20.46 -8.24
C PHE A 56 -14.92 19.62 -7.95
N THR A 57 -14.25 19.97 -6.85
CA THR A 57 -13.13 19.20 -6.32
C THR A 57 -13.65 18.06 -5.43
N PHE A 58 -13.18 16.85 -5.64
CA PHE A 58 -13.53 15.72 -4.79
C PHE A 58 -12.34 14.81 -4.46
N LYS A 59 -12.37 14.26 -3.26
CA LYS A 59 -11.42 13.24 -2.80
C LYS A 59 -11.81 11.90 -3.45
N ALA A 60 -10.90 11.31 -4.22
CA ALA A 60 -11.15 10.05 -4.89
C ALA A 60 -10.73 8.84 -4.04
N TYR A 61 -9.49 8.85 -3.58
CA TYR A 61 -8.92 7.81 -2.70
C TYR A 61 -7.73 8.35 -1.91
N ALA A 62 -7.54 7.82 -0.71
CA ALA A 62 -6.27 7.89 0.00
C ALA A 62 -5.37 6.75 -0.46
N ILE A 63 -4.06 6.99 -0.47
CA ILE A 63 -3.05 6.03 -0.91
C ILE A 63 -1.98 5.86 0.16
N ALA A 64 -1.48 4.63 0.33
CA ALA A 64 -0.29 4.32 1.12
C ALA A 64 0.67 3.48 0.30
N LEU A 65 1.98 3.77 0.40
CA LEU A 65 3.06 3.01 -0.20
C LEU A 65 3.87 2.30 0.90
N TYR A 66 4.08 1.01 0.69
CA TYR A 66 4.88 0.14 1.55
C TYR A 66 6.05 -0.44 0.77
N ALA A 67 7.15 -0.69 1.47
CA ALA A 67 8.26 -1.51 0.98
C ALA A 67 8.54 -2.63 1.96
N SER A 68 9.05 -3.78 1.46
CA SER A 68 9.46 -4.86 2.33
C SER A 68 10.63 -4.45 3.22
N ASP A 69 10.70 -5.03 4.42
CA ASP A 69 11.81 -4.78 5.35
C ASP A 69 13.16 -5.16 4.74
N ALA A 70 13.18 -6.23 3.96
CA ALA A 70 14.36 -6.63 3.21
C ALA A 70 14.80 -5.57 2.20
N ALA A 71 13.85 -4.90 1.51
CA ALA A 71 14.17 -3.81 0.61
C ALA A 71 14.70 -2.58 1.36
N ILE A 72 14.11 -2.25 2.50
CA ILE A 72 14.52 -1.13 3.36
C ILE A 72 15.93 -1.34 3.90
N ALA A 73 16.23 -2.53 4.41
CA ALA A 73 17.55 -2.89 4.93
C ALA A 73 18.60 -3.15 3.82
N GLY A 74 18.15 -3.42 2.59
CA GLY A 74 18.98 -3.73 1.44
C GLY A 74 19.08 -2.57 0.43
N PRO A 75 18.47 -2.69 -0.75
CA PRO A 75 18.69 -1.74 -1.86
C PRO A 75 18.24 -0.30 -1.54
N LEU A 76 17.25 -0.10 -0.66
CA LEU A 76 16.79 1.23 -0.29
C LEU A 76 17.67 1.89 0.78
N ALA A 77 18.48 1.14 1.53
CA ALA A 77 19.39 1.70 2.54
C ALA A 77 20.43 2.68 1.94
N ALA A 78 20.78 2.50 0.66
CA ALA A 78 21.67 3.39 -0.07
C ALA A 78 21.14 4.84 -0.19
N TYR A 79 19.84 5.04 0.06
CA TYR A 79 19.17 6.34 -0.03
C TYR A 79 18.94 7.01 1.32
N LYS A 80 19.61 6.54 2.39
CA LYS A 80 19.61 7.23 3.69
C LYS A 80 19.93 8.71 3.53
N GLY A 81 19.05 9.57 4.06
CA GLY A 81 19.15 11.03 3.93
C GLY A 81 18.85 11.60 2.53
N LYS A 82 18.44 10.76 1.56
CA LYS A 82 18.14 11.14 0.17
C LYS A 82 16.79 10.61 -0.31
N THR A 83 15.83 10.39 0.59
CA THR A 83 14.54 9.75 0.32
C THR A 83 13.56 10.60 -0.49
N THR A 84 14.00 11.76 -0.98
CA THR A 84 13.27 12.63 -1.92
C THR A 84 14.04 12.90 -3.21
N SER A 85 15.19 12.21 -3.40
CA SER A 85 15.98 12.37 -4.62
C SER A 85 15.34 11.71 -5.84
N PRO A 86 15.60 12.18 -7.06
CA PRO A 86 15.14 11.54 -8.29
C PRO A 86 15.51 10.06 -8.36
N GLU A 87 16.71 9.69 -7.91
CA GLU A 87 17.25 8.33 -7.92
C GLU A 87 16.48 7.43 -6.95
N PHE A 88 16.04 7.95 -5.80
CA PHE A 88 15.21 7.21 -4.87
C PHE A 88 13.83 6.90 -5.47
N TYR A 89 13.19 7.88 -6.09
CA TYR A 89 11.93 7.65 -6.81
C TYR A 89 12.09 6.65 -7.96
N GLN A 90 13.20 6.73 -8.70
CA GLN A 90 13.51 5.75 -9.74
C GLN A 90 13.69 4.35 -9.15
N ALA A 91 14.43 4.22 -8.03
CA ALA A 91 14.58 2.94 -7.34
C ALA A 91 13.23 2.37 -6.87
N LEU A 92 12.31 3.21 -6.39
CA LEU A 92 10.96 2.80 -6.06
C LEU A 92 10.17 2.37 -7.30
N GLN A 93 10.39 3.00 -8.45
CA GLN A 93 9.68 2.69 -9.70
C GLN A 93 10.17 1.38 -10.32
N THR A 94 11.48 1.19 -10.44
CA THR A 94 12.09 0.14 -11.27
C THR A 94 12.82 -0.95 -10.48
N GLY A 95 12.95 -0.78 -9.16
CA GLY A 95 13.71 -1.71 -8.32
C GLY A 95 13.08 -3.11 -8.27
N ASP A 96 13.94 -4.12 -8.15
CA ASP A 96 13.53 -5.53 -8.12
C ASP A 96 13.34 -6.01 -6.68
N PHE A 97 12.34 -5.46 -6.00
CA PHE A 97 11.99 -5.81 -4.62
C PHE A 97 10.48 -5.70 -4.39
N LYS A 98 10.00 -6.36 -3.34
CA LYS A 98 8.59 -6.36 -2.96
C LYS A 98 8.17 -5.00 -2.42
N ARG A 99 7.10 -4.43 -3.00
CA ARG A 99 6.43 -3.19 -2.57
C ARG A 99 4.93 -3.29 -2.78
N GLU A 100 4.19 -2.50 -2.05
CA GLU A 100 2.73 -2.55 -2.07
C GLU A 100 2.14 -1.14 -2.03
N VAL A 101 1.11 -0.94 -2.82
CA VAL A 101 0.25 0.25 -2.78
C VAL A 101 -1.13 -0.16 -2.31
N VAL A 102 -1.65 0.54 -1.31
CA VAL A 102 -3.03 0.41 -0.84
C VAL A 102 -3.79 1.67 -1.21
N LEU A 103 -4.87 1.52 -1.96
CA LEU A 103 -5.81 2.60 -2.26
C LEU A 103 -7.07 2.39 -1.42
N LYS A 104 -7.48 3.37 -0.63
CA LYS A 104 -8.74 3.36 0.11
C LYS A 104 -9.67 4.39 -0.48
N PHE A 105 -10.75 3.93 -1.10
CA PHE A 105 -11.69 4.81 -1.81
C PHE A 105 -12.48 5.66 -0.83
N MET A 106 -12.60 6.95 -1.12
CA MET A 106 -13.27 7.94 -0.29
C MET A 106 -14.66 8.32 -0.83
N ARG A 107 -15.13 7.58 -1.83
CA ARG A 107 -16.46 7.72 -2.42
C ARG A 107 -16.77 6.54 -3.33
N ASN A 108 -18.04 6.38 -3.67
CA ASN A 108 -18.46 5.43 -4.70
C ASN A 108 -17.96 5.89 -6.07
N LEU A 109 -17.37 4.97 -6.82
CA LEU A 109 -16.93 5.18 -8.20
C LEU A 109 -17.45 4.05 -9.07
N SER A 110 -18.11 4.40 -10.17
CA SER A 110 -18.55 3.40 -11.14
C SER A 110 -17.35 2.74 -11.83
N GLN A 111 -17.53 1.50 -12.23
CA GLN A 111 -16.52 0.74 -12.96
C GLN A 111 -15.97 1.53 -14.17
N SER A 112 -16.84 2.12 -14.99
CA SER A 112 -16.42 2.89 -16.17
C SER A 112 -15.49 4.05 -15.80
N LYS A 113 -15.83 4.84 -14.78
CA LYS A 113 -14.99 5.98 -14.34
C LYS A 113 -13.60 5.56 -13.87
N ILE A 114 -13.49 4.38 -13.23
CA ILE A 114 -12.19 3.85 -12.79
C ILE A 114 -11.40 3.38 -14.03
N GLN A 115 -12.03 2.60 -14.90
CA GLN A 115 -11.41 2.06 -16.10
C GLN A 115 -10.93 3.18 -17.03
N ASP A 116 -11.77 4.20 -17.28
CA ASP A 116 -11.42 5.37 -18.10
C ASP A 116 -10.22 6.11 -17.49
N GLY A 117 -10.23 6.37 -16.18
CA GLY A 117 -9.12 7.01 -15.49
C GLY A 117 -7.82 6.22 -15.55
N MET A 118 -7.87 4.88 -15.55
CA MET A 118 -6.69 4.03 -15.72
C MET A 118 -6.18 4.06 -17.16
N ARG A 119 -7.06 4.02 -18.17
CA ARG A 119 -6.67 4.18 -19.57
C ARG A 119 -5.99 5.52 -19.83
N GLU A 120 -6.54 6.60 -19.29
CA GLU A 120 -5.97 7.95 -19.39
C GLU A 120 -4.59 8.05 -18.73
N SER A 121 -4.37 7.32 -17.63
CA SER A 121 -3.14 7.40 -16.84
C SER A 121 -2.03 6.46 -17.34
N LEU A 122 -2.38 5.34 -17.97
CA LEU A 122 -1.46 4.29 -18.44
C LEU A 122 -1.26 4.34 -19.96
N VAL A 123 -1.18 5.54 -20.52
CA VAL A 123 -0.92 5.75 -21.96
C VAL A 123 0.41 5.09 -22.34
N GLY A 124 0.39 4.29 -23.42
CA GLY A 124 1.57 3.58 -23.91
C GLY A 124 1.80 2.21 -23.28
N ALA A 125 0.94 1.77 -22.34
CA ALA A 125 0.94 0.39 -21.88
C ALA A 125 0.55 -0.57 -23.02
N GLU A 126 1.09 -1.80 -22.97
CA GLU A 126 0.70 -2.86 -23.91
C GLU A 126 -0.83 -3.07 -23.83
N PRO A 127 -1.58 -2.96 -24.96
CA PRO A 127 -3.05 -2.95 -24.92
C PRO A 127 -3.66 -4.17 -24.24
N LYS A 128 -3.15 -5.38 -24.51
CA LYS A 128 -3.67 -6.62 -23.90
C LYS A 128 -3.48 -6.63 -22.38
N VAL A 129 -2.33 -6.18 -21.91
CA VAL A 129 -2.01 -6.12 -20.48
C VAL A 129 -2.85 -5.05 -19.79
N LEU A 130 -3.01 -3.89 -20.43
CA LEU A 130 -3.86 -2.82 -19.93
C LEU A 130 -5.33 -3.27 -19.86
N ASP A 131 -5.86 -3.90 -20.90
CA ASP A 131 -7.23 -4.41 -20.92
C ASP A 131 -7.47 -5.46 -19.84
N GLN A 132 -6.50 -6.37 -19.64
CA GLN A 132 -6.54 -7.33 -18.54
C GLN A 132 -6.59 -6.59 -17.19
N PHE A 133 -5.70 -5.66 -16.94
CA PHE A 133 -5.62 -4.93 -15.66
C PHE A 133 -6.88 -4.12 -15.36
N ILE A 134 -7.39 -3.35 -16.34
CA ILE A 134 -8.59 -2.54 -16.12
C ILE A 134 -9.86 -3.38 -15.94
N SER A 135 -9.89 -4.62 -16.49
CA SER A 135 -11.01 -5.55 -16.28
C SER A 135 -11.15 -6.00 -14.82
N TYR A 136 -10.08 -5.86 -14.01
CA TYR A 136 -10.09 -6.23 -12.59
C TYR A 136 -10.90 -5.28 -11.72
N PHE A 137 -11.10 -4.05 -12.17
CA PHE A 137 -11.79 -3.04 -11.38
C PHE A 137 -13.31 -3.18 -11.50
N PRO A 138 -14.01 -3.55 -10.41
CA PRO A 138 -15.46 -3.46 -10.34
C PRO A 138 -15.89 -2.01 -10.04
N GLU A 139 -17.19 -1.77 -9.93
CA GLU A 139 -17.68 -0.63 -9.16
C GLU A 139 -17.13 -0.72 -7.73
N VAL A 140 -16.67 0.40 -7.17
CA VAL A 140 -16.19 0.45 -5.81
C VAL A 140 -17.06 1.38 -4.97
N LYS A 141 -17.20 1.01 -3.69
CA LYS A 141 -17.90 1.80 -2.68
C LYS A 141 -16.89 2.52 -1.79
N GLU A 142 -17.35 3.59 -1.17
CA GLU A 142 -16.59 4.30 -0.15
C GLU A 142 -16.12 3.32 0.93
N GLY A 143 -14.87 3.46 1.36
CA GLY A 143 -14.23 2.59 2.34
C GLY A 143 -13.63 1.30 1.79
N GLN A 144 -13.97 0.89 0.57
CA GLN A 144 -13.33 -0.29 -0.04
C GLN A 144 -11.88 -0.02 -0.42
N GLU A 145 -11.09 -1.09 -0.45
CA GLU A 145 -9.66 -1.05 -0.73
C GLU A 145 -9.32 -1.75 -2.04
N CYS A 146 -8.30 -1.23 -2.70
CA CYS A 146 -7.56 -1.88 -3.76
C CYS A 146 -6.10 -2.02 -3.29
N VAL A 147 -5.57 -3.22 -3.34
CA VAL A 147 -4.17 -3.51 -3.02
C VAL A 147 -3.46 -3.95 -4.28
N LEU A 148 -2.37 -3.28 -4.59
CA LEU A 148 -1.46 -3.62 -5.69
C LEU A 148 -0.11 -3.98 -5.09
N ARG A 149 0.41 -5.16 -5.38
CA ARG A 149 1.69 -5.64 -4.88
C ARG A 149 2.62 -5.96 -6.04
N TRP A 150 3.78 -5.36 -6.03
CA TRP A 150 4.87 -5.66 -6.95
C TRP A 150 5.79 -6.70 -6.33
N LEU A 151 6.03 -7.77 -7.04
CA LEU A 151 6.97 -8.82 -6.66
C LEU A 151 8.27 -8.71 -7.47
N PRO A 152 9.40 -9.22 -6.96
CA PRO A 152 10.60 -9.39 -7.77
C PRO A 152 10.30 -10.11 -9.09
N GLY A 153 11.03 -9.74 -10.14
CA GLY A 153 10.79 -10.25 -11.50
C GLY A 153 9.72 -9.50 -12.29
N GLY A 154 9.10 -8.44 -11.71
CA GLY A 154 8.15 -7.57 -12.42
C GLY A 154 6.73 -8.12 -12.51
N THR A 155 6.32 -8.95 -11.57
CA THR A 155 4.94 -9.40 -11.42
C THR A 155 4.14 -8.44 -10.55
N VAL A 156 2.90 -8.13 -10.96
CA VAL A 156 1.93 -7.36 -10.17
C VAL A 156 0.78 -8.28 -9.75
N GLU A 157 0.56 -8.38 -8.45
CA GLU A 157 -0.65 -8.94 -7.85
C GLU A 157 -1.65 -7.84 -7.53
N ALA A 158 -2.93 -8.13 -7.64
CA ALA A 158 -4.00 -7.19 -7.35
C ALA A 158 -5.11 -7.83 -6.51
N VAL A 159 -5.56 -7.10 -5.48
CA VAL A 159 -6.77 -7.44 -4.71
C VAL A 159 -7.72 -6.25 -4.83
N MET A 160 -8.88 -6.47 -5.45
CA MET A 160 -9.88 -5.43 -5.71
C MET A 160 -11.11 -5.68 -4.86
N ALA A 161 -11.43 -4.76 -3.96
CA ALA A 161 -12.58 -4.91 -3.05
C ALA A 161 -12.63 -6.29 -2.35
N GLY A 162 -11.48 -6.76 -1.85
CA GLY A 162 -11.33 -8.06 -1.17
C GLY A 162 -11.19 -9.28 -2.08
N GLN A 163 -11.23 -9.11 -3.41
CA GLN A 163 -11.11 -10.22 -4.36
C GLN A 163 -9.73 -10.22 -5.03
N ALA A 164 -8.97 -11.29 -4.83
CA ALA A 164 -7.72 -11.51 -5.55
C ALA A 164 -7.97 -11.69 -7.06
N LYS A 165 -7.08 -11.11 -7.87
CA LYS A 165 -7.12 -11.19 -9.33
C LYS A 165 -5.91 -11.98 -9.84
N PRO A 166 -5.99 -12.57 -11.04
CA PRO A 166 -4.83 -13.23 -11.64
C PRO A 166 -3.62 -12.29 -11.70
N PRO A 167 -2.40 -12.76 -11.37
CA PRO A 167 -1.21 -11.91 -11.42
C PRO A 167 -0.87 -11.53 -12.86
N ILE A 168 -0.24 -10.37 -13.03
CA ILE A 168 0.27 -9.87 -14.32
C ILE A 168 1.79 -9.91 -14.28
N ALA A 169 2.40 -10.82 -15.01
CA ALA A 169 3.85 -10.94 -15.15
C ALA A 169 4.31 -10.14 -16.38
N ASN A 170 4.50 -8.82 -16.21
CA ASN A 170 5.01 -7.91 -17.24
C ASN A 170 5.76 -6.77 -16.56
N LYS A 171 7.09 -6.81 -16.62
CA LYS A 171 7.98 -5.87 -15.95
C LYS A 171 7.76 -4.42 -16.42
N ALA A 172 7.61 -4.20 -17.72
CA ALA A 172 7.40 -2.86 -18.28
C ALA A 172 6.08 -2.26 -17.77
N PHE A 173 5.01 -3.07 -17.72
CA PHE A 173 3.73 -2.67 -17.15
C PHE A 173 3.83 -2.39 -15.65
N ALA A 174 4.53 -3.26 -14.90
CA ALA A 174 4.74 -3.09 -13.47
C ALA A 174 5.46 -1.76 -13.16
N GLU A 175 6.51 -1.43 -13.90
CA GLU A 175 7.26 -0.16 -13.77
C GLU A 175 6.39 1.04 -14.15
N GLN A 176 5.61 0.94 -15.22
CA GLN A 176 4.70 2.00 -15.65
C GLN A 176 3.59 2.25 -14.63
N LEU A 177 3.00 1.19 -14.08
CA LEU A 177 1.96 1.26 -13.05
C LEU A 177 2.48 1.92 -11.76
N MET A 178 3.69 1.56 -11.29
CA MET A 178 4.33 2.23 -10.16
C MET A 178 4.65 3.70 -10.48
N GLY A 179 5.00 3.99 -11.73
CA GLY A 179 5.27 5.33 -12.24
C GLY A 179 4.10 6.30 -12.08
N LEU A 180 2.86 5.81 -11.97
CA LEU A 180 1.68 6.65 -11.65
C LEU A 180 1.82 7.37 -10.31
N TYR A 181 2.58 6.81 -9.38
CA TYR A 181 2.72 7.33 -8.01
C TYR A 181 4.07 7.99 -7.76
N VAL A 182 5.16 7.44 -8.31
CA VAL A 182 6.52 7.90 -8.02
C VAL A 182 7.32 8.34 -9.25
N GLY A 183 6.77 8.15 -10.45
CA GLY A 183 7.44 8.45 -11.72
C GLY A 183 7.60 9.94 -12.01
N PRO A 184 8.18 10.28 -13.19
CA PRO A 184 8.38 11.66 -13.60
C PRO A 184 7.08 12.39 -13.94
N LYS A 185 6.02 11.66 -14.29
CA LYS A 185 4.68 12.20 -14.57
C LYS A 185 3.65 11.47 -13.68
N PRO A 186 3.64 11.77 -12.38
CA PRO A 186 2.71 11.11 -11.46
C PRO A 186 1.26 11.58 -11.71
N VAL A 187 0.30 10.80 -11.25
CA VAL A 187 -1.12 11.20 -11.32
C VAL A 187 -1.40 12.50 -10.55
N GLN A 188 -0.54 12.84 -9.58
CA GLN A 188 -0.59 14.08 -8.80
C GLN A 188 0.73 14.26 -8.04
N ASP A 189 1.35 15.45 -8.09
CA ASP A 189 2.62 15.73 -7.43
C ASP A 189 2.55 15.58 -5.90
N ASP A 190 1.43 15.99 -5.29
CA ASP A 190 1.19 15.79 -3.86
C ASP A 190 1.20 14.31 -3.44
N ILE A 191 0.74 13.41 -4.32
CA ILE A 191 0.83 11.96 -4.08
C ILE A 191 2.28 11.53 -4.10
N LYS A 192 3.05 11.94 -5.13
CA LYS A 192 4.47 11.58 -5.24
C LYS A 192 5.26 11.98 -4.00
N ALA A 193 5.08 13.21 -3.52
CA ALA A 193 5.72 13.65 -2.28
C ALA A 193 5.21 12.90 -1.04
N GLY A 194 3.89 12.69 -0.97
CA GLY A 194 3.24 12.08 0.19
C GLY A 194 3.60 10.61 0.40
N VAL A 195 3.69 9.80 -0.67
CA VAL A 195 3.95 8.35 -0.55
C VAL A 195 5.35 8.01 -0.03
N VAL A 196 6.23 8.99 0.09
CA VAL A 196 7.58 8.84 0.69
C VAL A 196 7.78 9.71 1.92
N ALA A 197 6.73 10.34 2.45
CA ALA A 197 6.83 11.32 3.54
C ALA A 197 7.46 10.75 4.82
N ARG A 198 7.38 9.44 5.05
CA ARG A 198 7.98 8.73 6.18
C ARG A 198 9.26 7.98 5.84
N ALA A 199 9.65 7.97 4.57
CA ALA A 199 10.80 7.18 4.13
C ALA A 199 12.09 7.55 4.88
N GLY A 200 12.32 8.84 5.20
CA GLY A 200 13.47 9.31 5.99
C GLY A 200 13.47 8.86 7.46
N GLU A 201 12.30 8.52 8.02
CA GLU A 201 12.18 7.95 9.37
C GLU A 201 12.50 6.46 9.40
N VAL A 202 12.25 5.78 8.27
CA VAL A 202 12.29 4.32 8.12
C VAL A 202 13.64 3.85 7.57
N ILE A 203 14.21 4.59 6.60
CA ILE A 203 15.49 4.29 5.96
C ILE A 203 16.61 5.00 6.74
N LYS A 204 17.23 4.24 7.66
CA LYS A 204 18.22 4.74 8.64
C LYS A 204 19.65 4.32 8.30
#